data_673ee2174539aa8c354895dd31eeeff2
#
_entry.id   673ee2174539aa8c354895dd31eeeff2
#
_cell.length_a   1.000
_cell.length_b   1.000
_cell.length_c   1.000
_cell.angle_alpha   90.00
_cell.angle_beta   90.00
_cell.angle_gamma   90.00
#
_symmetry.space_group_name_H-M   'P 1'
#
loop_
_entity.id
_entity.type
_entity.pdbx_description
1 polymer ?
#
loop_
_entity_poly.entity_id
_entity_poly.type
_entity_poly.pdbx_seq_one_letter_code
_entity_poly.pdbx_strand_id
1 'polypeptide(L)'
;MLMQSLWKKLLIILFLNSIFFNQLLSTENNTTNLLILDKSSSSKYEIEFLNSYQFRNLSFELISCKTIEFDKYFDTAALLKITQNDKIFIGWFFKYTDRLNLYSNKIYEISLTNC
;
A
#
# COMPACT_ATOMS: atom_id res chain seq x y z
N MET A 1 1.62 -54.68 -0.93
CA MET A 1 2.88 -53.96 -0.79
C MET A 1 3.03 -52.79 -1.77
N LEU A 2 2.63 -52.94 -3.02
CA LEU A 2 2.67 -51.84 -4.01
C LEU A 2 1.72 -50.71 -3.69
N MET A 3 0.59 -50.96 -3.11
CA MET A 3 -0.39 -49.94 -2.70
C MET A 3 0.10 -48.99 -1.59
N GLN A 4 0.89 -49.50 -0.65
CA GLN A 4 1.43 -48.67 0.44
C GLN A 4 2.52 -47.71 -0.05
N SER A 5 3.30 -48.12 -1.03
CA SER A 5 4.32 -47.25 -1.64
C SER A 5 3.72 -46.13 -2.45
N LEU A 6 2.64 -46.40 -3.19
CA LEU A 6 1.90 -45.41 -3.95
C LEU A 6 1.18 -44.41 -3.04
N TRP A 7 0.61 -44.87 -1.95
CA TRP A 7 -0.06 -44.05 -0.96
C TRP A 7 0.88 -43.04 -0.29
N LYS A 8 2.08 -43.49 0.08
CA LYS A 8 3.10 -42.61 0.66
C LYS A 8 3.58 -41.56 -0.33
N LYS A 9 3.76 -41.90 -1.59
CA LYS A 9 4.10 -40.91 -2.64
C LYS A 9 2.99 -39.89 -2.87
N LEU A 10 1.76 -40.33 -2.81
CA LEU A 10 0.60 -39.47 -2.97
C LEU A 10 0.47 -38.47 -1.82
N LEU A 11 0.71 -38.91 -0.60
CA LEU A 11 0.73 -38.06 0.60
C LEU A 11 1.84 -37.01 0.55
N ILE A 12 3.02 -37.37 0.07
CA ILE A 12 4.16 -36.44 -0.08
C ILE A 12 3.82 -35.36 -1.13
N ILE A 13 3.23 -35.72 -2.24
CA ILE A 13 2.81 -34.78 -3.29
C ILE A 13 1.74 -33.81 -2.78
N LEU A 14 0.76 -34.29 -2.04
CA LEU A 14 -0.26 -33.46 -1.41
C LEU A 14 0.32 -32.51 -0.37
N PHE A 15 1.28 -32.95 0.40
CA PHE A 15 1.97 -32.14 1.39
C PHE A 15 2.81 -31.02 0.75
N LEU A 16 3.54 -31.35 -0.33
CA LEU A 16 4.30 -30.36 -1.10
C LEU A 16 3.41 -29.29 -1.73
N ASN A 17 2.26 -29.70 -2.26
CA ASN A 17 1.31 -28.74 -2.83
C ASN A 17 0.74 -27.79 -1.76
N SER A 18 0.49 -28.27 -0.56
CA SER A 18 0.00 -27.40 0.52
C SER A 18 1.04 -26.39 0.98
N ILE A 19 2.32 -26.75 0.97
CA ILE A 19 3.41 -25.82 1.29
C ILE A 19 3.53 -24.72 0.22
N PHE A 20 3.44 -25.09 -1.06
CA PHE A 20 3.46 -24.14 -2.16
C PHE A 20 2.28 -23.16 -2.09
N PHE A 21 1.10 -23.64 -1.79
CA PHE A 21 -0.09 -22.83 -1.64
C PHE A 21 0.04 -21.82 -0.50
N ASN A 22 0.61 -22.22 0.62
CA ASN A 22 0.87 -21.33 1.74
C ASN A 22 1.86 -20.22 1.41
N GLN A 23 2.87 -20.50 0.61
CA GLN A 23 3.83 -19.49 0.17
C GLN A 23 3.20 -18.46 -0.77
N LEU A 24 2.26 -18.88 -1.62
CA LEU A 24 1.52 -17.97 -2.49
C LEU A 24 0.54 -17.08 -1.73
N LEU A 25 -0.02 -17.56 -0.62
CA LEU A 25 -0.92 -16.77 0.24
C LEU A 25 -0.20 -15.83 1.19
N SER A 26 1.08 -16.03 1.43
CA SER A 26 1.90 -15.15 2.27
C SER A 26 2.50 -13.97 1.50
N THR A 27 2.01 -13.68 0.28
CA THR A 27 2.40 -12.49 -0.45
C THR A 27 1.97 -11.25 0.30
N GLU A 28 2.91 -10.44 0.50
CA GLU A 28 3.02 -9.18 1.20
C GLU A 28 1.75 -8.36 1.27
N ASN A 29 1.23 -8.20 2.47
CA ASN A 29 0.26 -7.16 2.78
C ASN A 29 1.02 -5.84 2.97
N ASN A 30 1.39 -5.20 1.87
CA ASN A 30 1.99 -3.89 1.93
C ASN A 30 0.93 -2.86 2.24
N THR A 31 1.03 -2.26 3.40
CA THR A 31 0.15 -1.17 3.80
C THR A 31 0.68 0.15 3.28
N THR A 32 -0.25 1.06 2.98
CA THR A 32 0.07 2.43 2.62
C THR A 32 0.03 3.30 3.86
N ASN A 33 1.11 4.04 4.10
CA ASN A 33 1.24 4.93 5.24
C ASN A 33 1.30 6.37 4.76
N LEU A 34 0.38 7.19 5.26
CA LEU A 34 0.32 8.62 4.95
C LEU A 34 0.48 9.44 6.22
N LEU A 35 1.10 10.59 6.09
CA LEU A 35 1.15 11.61 7.12
C LEU A 35 0.20 12.74 6.74
N ILE A 36 -0.74 13.04 7.63
CA ILE A 36 -1.71 14.12 7.47
C ILE A 36 -1.34 15.22 8.46
N LEU A 37 -1.03 16.39 7.94
CA LEU A 37 -0.84 17.58 8.75
C LEU A 37 -2.14 18.39 8.75
N ASP A 38 -2.70 18.59 9.92
CA ASP A 38 -3.80 19.55 10.13
C ASP A 38 -3.19 20.91 10.41
N LYS A 39 -3.28 21.81 9.44
CA LYS A 39 -2.66 23.13 9.53
C LYS A 39 -3.34 24.04 10.53
N SER A 40 -4.61 23.81 10.83
CA SER A 40 -5.36 24.64 11.79
C SER A 40 -4.89 24.42 13.22
N SER A 41 -4.51 23.19 13.57
CA SER A 41 -4.06 22.80 14.90
C SER A 41 -2.56 22.50 14.97
N SER A 42 -1.86 22.44 13.83
CA SER A 42 -0.49 21.96 13.69
C SER A 42 -0.30 20.51 14.16
N SER A 43 -1.39 19.76 14.20
CA SER A 43 -1.37 18.36 14.59
C SER A 43 -1.03 17.46 13.41
N LYS A 44 -0.24 16.42 13.68
CA LYS A 44 0.15 15.42 12.67
C LYS A 44 -0.51 14.10 13.01
N TYR A 45 -1.05 13.46 12.00
CA TYR A 45 -1.69 12.14 12.10
C TYR A 45 -1.05 11.20 11.11
N GLU A 46 -0.65 10.03 11.60
CA GLU A 46 -0.14 8.97 10.75
C GLU A 46 -1.23 7.93 10.58
N ILE A 47 -1.58 7.64 9.33
CA ILE A 47 -2.59 6.64 8.99
C ILE A 47 -1.98 5.50 8.20
N GLU A 48 -2.56 4.32 8.35
CA GLU A 48 -2.12 3.10 7.69
C GLU A 48 -3.35 2.37 7.15
N PHE A 49 -3.32 1.98 5.87
CA PHE A 49 -4.44 1.27 5.25
C PHE A 49 -3.97 0.39 4.10
N LEU A 50 -4.78 -0.60 3.73
CA LEU A 50 -4.51 -1.49 2.60
C LEU A 50 -5.02 -0.90 1.28
N ASN A 51 -6.30 -0.60 1.17
CA ASN A 51 -6.93 -0.15 -0.07
C ASN A 51 -7.54 1.24 0.06
N SER A 52 -8.23 1.50 1.15
CA SER A 52 -8.93 2.76 1.37
C SER A 52 -8.99 3.10 2.85
N TYR A 53 -9.12 4.38 3.11
CA TYR A 53 -9.23 4.91 4.47
C TYR A 53 -10.03 6.19 4.47
N GLN A 54 -10.82 6.41 5.51
CA GLN A 54 -11.55 7.65 5.71
C GLN A 54 -11.04 8.35 6.96
N PHE A 55 -10.63 9.60 6.79
CA PHE A 55 -10.17 10.47 7.87
C PHE A 55 -10.98 11.76 7.82
N ARG A 56 -11.89 11.95 8.79
CA ARG A 56 -12.81 13.09 8.81
C ARG A 56 -13.59 13.20 7.47
N ASN A 57 -13.46 14.33 6.77
CA ASN A 57 -14.10 14.54 5.47
C ASN A 57 -13.21 14.15 4.27
N LEU A 58 -12.07 13.49 4.53
CA LEU A 58 -11.15 13.00 3.52
C LEU A 58 -11.32 11.50 3.33
N SER A 59 -11.42 11.08 2.09
CA SER A 59 -11.39 9.67 1.71
C SER A 59 -10.17 9.40 0.85
N PHE A 60 -9.41 8.38 1.21
CA PHE A 60 -8.21 7.96 0.50
C PHE A 60 -8.42 6.62 -0.15
N GLU A 61 -7.99 6.49 -1.39
CA GLU A 61 -7.99 5.23 -2.13
C GLU A 61 -6.65 5.04 -2.81
N LEU A 62 -6.00 3.90 -2.54
CA LEU A 62 -4.76 3.54 -3.22
C LEU A 62 -5.10 2.91 -4.57
N ILE A 63 -4.63 3.52 -5.65
CA ILE A 63 -4.80 2.97 -7.00
C ILE A 63 -3.60 2.12 -7.37
N SER A 64 -2.39 2.59 -7.08
CA SER A 64 -1.16 1.88 -7.42
C SER A 64 -0.02 2.29 -6.50
N CYS A 65 0.88 1.34 -6.23
CA CYS A 65 2.12 1.59 -5.54
C CYS A 65 3.26 1.01 -6.36
N LYS A 66 4.28 1.81 -6.66
CA LYS A 66 5.40 1.41 -7.52
C LYS A 66 6.72 1.90 -6.95
N THR A 67 7.77 1.13 -7.19
CA THR A 67 9.13 1.59 -7.03
C THR A 67 9.59 2.18 -8.37
N ILE A 68 10.08 3.41 -8.33
CA ILE A 68 10.55 4.14 -9.51
C ILE A 68 12.06 4.30 -9.40
N GLU A 69 12.76 3.95 -10.47
CA GLU A 69 14.18 4.12 -10.58
C GLU A 69 14.50 5.44 -11.28
N PHE A 70 15.21 6.31 -10.56
CA PHE A 70 15.82 7.51 -11.12
C PHE A 70 17.32 7.24 -11.35
N ASP A 71 18.01 8.12 -12.09
CA ASP A 71 19.41 7.91 -12.47
C ASP A 71 20.35 7.58 -11.31
N LYS A 72 20.08 8.09 -10.12
CA LYS A 72 20.97 7.95 -8.95
C LYS A 72 20.29 7.35 -7.71
N TYR A 73 18.99 7.15 -7.72
CA TYR A 73 18.27 6.64 -6.55
C TYR A 73 16.94 6.00 -6.93
N PHE A 74 16.40 5.24 -5.98
CA PHE A 74 15.06 4.69 -6.08
C PHE A 74 14.10 5.50 -5.22
N ASP A 75 12.88 5.66 -5.69
CA ASP A 75 11.81 6.24 -4.91
C ASP A 75 10.59 5.33 -4.94
N THR A 76 9.76 5.47 -3.92
CA THR A 76 8.46 4.81 -3.85
C THR A 76 7.38 5.82 -4.21
N ALA A 77 6.52 5.45 -5.13
CA ALA A 77 5.44 6.31 -5.60
C ALA A 77 4.09 5.62 -5.43
N ALA A 78 3.14 6.34 -4.86
CA ALA A 78 1.77 5.89 -4.73
C ALA A 78 0.84 6.77 -5.56
N LEU A 79 0.01 6.14 -6.37
CA LEU A 79 -1.09 6.83 -7.05
C LEU A 79 -2.30 6.78 -6.13
N LEU A 80 -2.71 7.94 -5.66
CA LEU A 80 -3.80 8.09 -4.70
C LEU A 80 -4.95 8.88 -5.28
N LYS A 81 -6.16 8.44 -4.92
CA LYS A 81 -7.38 9.21 -5.11
C LYS A 81 -7.80 9.78 -3.76
N ILE A 82 -7.89 11.08 -3.67
CA ILE A 82 -8.33 11.77 -2.46
C ILE A 82 -9.64 12.50 -2.77
N THR A 83 -10.66 12.18 -1.99
CA THR A 83 -11.96 12.85 -2.08
C THR A 83 -12.17 13.68 -0.84
N GLN A 84 -12.41 14.96 -1.03
CA GLN A 84 -12.76 15.89 0.05
C GLN A 84 -14.06 16.58 -0.31
N ASN A 85 -15.12 16.30 0.45
CA ASN A 85 -16.48 16.70 0.09
C ASN A 85 -16.81 16.14 -1.31
N ASP A 86 -17.18 16.98 -2.27
CA ASP A 86 -17.46 16.56 -3.65
C ASP A 86 -16.27 16.73 -4.60
N LYS A 87 -15.10 17.09 -4.08
CA LYS A 87 -13.91 17.32 -4.89
C LYS A 87 -13.03 16.09 -4.89
N ILE A 88 -12.58 15.71 -6.09
CA ILE A 88 -11.73 14.54 -6.30
C ILE A 88 -10.37 15.00 -6.81
N PHE A 89 -9.32 14.49 -6.16
CA PHE A 89 -7.94 14.68 -6.58
C PHE A 89 -7.33 13.31 -6.85
N ILE A 90 -6.64 13.15 -7.98
CA ILE A 90 -5.88 11.94 -8.31
C ILE A 90 -4.48 12.38 -8.68
N GLY A 91 -3.48 11.80 -8.00
CA GLY A 91 -2.10 12.16 -8.26
C GLY A 91 -1.09 11.20 -7.66
N TRP A 92 0.14 11.32 -8.10
CA TRP A 92 1.27 10.57 -7.60
C TRP A 92 1.90 11.25 -6.40
N PHE A 93 2.10 10.47 -5.35
CA PHE A 93 2.82 10.89 -4.15
C PHE A 93 4.14 10.13 -4.07
N PHE A 94 5.22 10.82 -3.74
CA PHE A 94 6.55 10.25 -3.65
C PHE A 94 7.04 10.26 -2.21
N LYS A 95 7.74 9.20 -1.82
CA LYS A 95 8.27 9.08 -0.46
C LYS A 95 9.42 10.06 -0.21
N TYR A 96 10.35 10.18 -1.15
CA TYR A 96 11.56 10.98 -1.02
C TYR A 96 11.55 12.25 -1.86
N THR A 97 10.85 12.24 -2.97
CA THR A 97 10.77 13.39 -3.87
C THR A 97 9.51 14.21 -3.55
N ASP A 98 9.56 14.96 -2.48
CA ASP A 98 8.42 15.69 -1.93
C ASP A 98 7.87 16.81 -2.81
N ARG A 99 8.64 17.25 -3.79
CA ARG A 99 8.36 18.50 -4.48
C ARG A 99 7.37 18.39 -5.63
N LEU A 100 7.03 17.18 -6.06
CA LEU A 100 6.28 17.01 -7.31
C LEU A 100 4.78 16.86 -7.14
N ASN A 101 4.30 16.33 -6.03
CA ASN A 101 2.86 16.20 -5.78
C ASN A 101 2.55 16.20 -4.30
N LEU A 102 2.22 17.36 -3.80
CA LEU A 102 1.68 17.48 -2.45
C LEU A 102 0.21 17.85 -2.57
N TYR A 103 -0.64 17.03 -1.97
CA TYR A 103 -2.00 17.46 -1.72
C TYR A 103 -1.95 18.45 -0.56
N SER A 104 -2.12 19.70 -0.86
CA SER A 104 -2.08 20.76 0.14
C SER A 104 -3.23 21.73 -0.14
N ASN A 105 -4.04 21.97 0.87
CA ASN A 105 -5.07 23.00 0.85
C ASN A 105 -4.95 23.86 2.12
N LYS A 106 -5.95 24.68 2.42
CA LYS A 106 -5.93 25.57 3.59
C LYS A 106 -5.91 24.80 4.91
N ILE A 107 -6.41 23.57 4.93
CA ILE A 107 -6.64 22.79 6.15
C ILE A 107 -5.62 21.65 6.28
N TYR A 108 -5.38 20.93 5.17
CA TYR A 108 -4.58 19.69 5.22
C TYR A 108 -3.41 19.72 4.27
N GLU A 109 -2.34 19.09 4.70
CA GLU A 109 -1.20 18.71 3.88
C GLU A 109 -0.96 17.22 4.02
N ILE A 110 -0.86 16.51 2.90
CA ILE A 110 -0.75 15.06 2.87
C ILE A 110 0.56 14.67 2.20
N SER A 111 1.29 13.79 2.87
CA SER A 111 2.54 13.25 2.33
C SER A 111 2.57 11.72 2.46
N LEU A 112 3.31 11.10 1.54
CA LEU A 112 3.50 9.65 1.56
C LEU A 112 4.68 9.30 2.45
N THR A 113 4.43 8.41 3.41
CA THR A 113 5.49 7.85 4.26
C THR A 113 6.01 6.56 3.65
N ASN A 114 5.12 5.68 3.21
CA ASN A 114 5.47 4.42 2.56
C ASN A 114 4.26 3.79 1.87
N CYS A 115 4.52 2.91 0.95
CA CYS A 115 3.47 2.02 0.41
C CYS A 115 3.98 0.66 -0.07
#